data_91ac3ed4c2189e430bc50e0269b7787c
#
_entry.id   91ac3ed4c2189e430bc50e0269b7787c
#
_cell.length_a   1.000
_cell.length_b   1.000
_cell.length_c   1.000
_cell.angle_alpha   90.00
_cell.angle_beta   90.00
_cell.angle_gamma   90.00
#
_symmetry.space_group_name_H-M   'P 1'
#
loop_
_entity.id
_entity.type
_entity.pdbx_description
1 polymer ?
#
loop_
_entity_poly.entity_id
_entity_poly.type
_entity_poly.pdbx_seq_one_letter_code
_entity_poly.pdbx_strand_id
1 'polypeptide(L)'
;MRAKLHAPLLFNGEACMVGLLFVLWIKIAIFTKKYLAMYFTGIIIGVATFFIIGLFHPIVIKSEYYFGVRCWWVFALMGVVAVAGSLFVEHVLWSTLLAVWGASSFWSIGELFEQRERVRKGWFPKRENRD
;
A
#
# COMPACT_ATOMS: atom_id res chain seq x y z
N MET A 1 -64.22 19.49 -18.76
CA MET A 1 -63.12 18.88 -19.51
C MET A 1 -61.77 19.54 -19.39
N ARG A 2 -61.67 20.82 -19.07
CA ARG A 2 -60.38 21.54 -18.93
C ARG A 2 -59.60 21.25 -17.63
N ALA A 3 -60.26 20.80 -16.55
CA ALA A 3 -59.60 20.52 -15.27
C ALA A 3 -58.80 19.21 -15.26
N LYS A 4 -59.06 18.27 -16.17
CA LYS A 4 -58.35 17.00 -16.26
C LYS A 4 -56.98 17.06 -16.97
N LEU A 5 -56.71 18.15 -17.72
CA LEU A 5 -55.50 18.33 -18.50
C LEU A 5 -54.36 18.95 -17.67
N HIS A 6 -54.65 19.63 -16.55
CA HIS A 6 -53.63 20.27 -15.70
C HIS A 6 -53.06 19.38 -14.60
N ALA A 7 -53.81 18.35 -14.15
CA ALA A 7 -53.38 17.46 -13.10
C ALA A 7 -52.15 16.58 -13.46
N PRO A 8 -52.04 16.04 -14.69
CA PRO A 8 -50.87 15.20 -15.05
C PRO A 8 -49.58 16.01 -15.23
N LEU A 9 -49.66 17.30 -15.59
CA LEU A 9 -48.48 18.14 -15.76
C LEU A 9 -47.86 18.60 -14.43
N LEU A 10 -48.67 18.87 -13.41
CA LEU A 10 -48.21 19.18 -12.06
C LEU A 10 -47.59 17.93 -11.39
N PHE A 11 -48.18 16.76 -11.60
CA PHE A 11 -47.69 15.53 -11.05
C PHE A 11 -46.35 15.09 -11.69
N ASN A 12 -46.16 15.36 -12.97
CA ASN A 12 -44.89 15.09 -13.66
C ASN A 12 -43.75 16.05 -13.23
N GLY A 13 -44.05 17.25 -12.86
CA GLY A 13 -43.07 18.21 -12.37
C GLY A 13 -42.51 17.85 -10.98
N GLU A 14 -43.37 17.43 -10.07
CA GLU A 14 -42.94 16.99 -8.74
C GLU A 14 -42.19 15.64 -8.79
N ALA A 15 -42.66 14.68 -9.57
CA ALA A 15 -41.97 13.41 -9.78
C ALA A 15 -40.58 13.61 -10.42
N CYS A 16 -40.45 14.57 -11.34
CA CYS A 16 -39.16 14.91 -11.93
C CYS A 16 -38.19 15.53 -10.90
N MET A 17 -38.66 16.42 -10.04
CA MET A 17 -37.85 17.01 -8.97
C MET A 17 -37.40 15.96 -7.94
N VAL A 18 -38.30 15.09 -7.50
CA VAL A 18 -37.98 13.99 -6.57
C VAL A 18 -36.97 13.03 -7.20
N GLY A 19 -37.13 12.71 -8.49
CA GLY A 19 -36.17 11.91 -9.23
C GLY A 19 -34.79 12.54 -9.32
N LEU A 20 -34.71 13.84 -9.58
CA LEU A 20 -33.44 14.60 -9.60
C LEU A 20 -32.77 14.63 -8.24
N LEU A 21 -33.52 14.87 -7.16
CA LEU A 21 -33.00 14.87 -5.78
C LEU A 21 -32.50 13.46 -5.40
N PHE A 22 -33.20 12.41 -5.80
CA PHE A 22 -32.79 11.04 -5.54
C PHE A 22 -31.50 10.68 -6.27
N VAL A 23 -31.37 11.06 -7.54
CA VAL A 23 -30.13 10.87 -8.33
C VAL A 23 -28.96 11.65 -7.73
N LEU A 24 -29.23 12.88 -7.29
CA LEU A 24 -28.23 13.72 -6.63
C LEU A 24 -27.76 13.07 -5.32
N TRP A 25 -28.69 12.57 -4.52
CA TRP A 25 -28.40 11.89 -3.27
C TRP A 25 -27.57 10.60 -3.49
N ILE A 26 -27.93 9.80 -4.51
CA ILE A 26 -27.14 8.61 -4.88
C ILE A 26 -25.75 8.98 -5.32
N LYS A 27 -25.59 10.03 -6.14
CA LYS A 27 -24.26 10.52 -6.55
C LYS A 27 -23.42 10.98 -5.37
N ILE A 28 -24.01 11.72 -4.42
CA ILE A 28 -23.35 12.15 -3.20
C ILE A 28 -22.95 10.94 -2.35
N ALA A 29 -23.84 9.97 -2.17
CA ALA A 29 -23.56 8.76 -1.40
C ALA A 29 -22.43 7.91 -2.02
N ILE A 30 -22.41 7.74 -3.34
CA ILE A 30 -21.35 7.04 -4.06
C ILE A 30 -20.02 7.79 -3.95
N PHE A 31 -20.08 9.13 -4.11
CA PHE A 31 -18.92 10.00 -3.98
C PHE A 31 -18.32 9.90 -2.57
N THR A 32 -19.15 10.00 -1.54
CA THR A 32 -18.72 9.90 -0.13
C THR A 32 -18.11 8.54 0.18
N LYS A 33 -18.74 7.44 -0.29
CA LYS A 33 -18.16 6.09 -0.12
C LYS A 33 -16.82 5.93 -0.81
N LYS A 34 -16.64 6.48 -2.00
CA LYS A 34 -15.39 6.41 -2.75
C LYS A 34 -14.27 7.17 -2.04
N TYR A 35 -14.56 8.36 -1.53
CA TYR A 35 -13.57 9.14 -0.76
C TYR A 35 -13.23 8.48 0.57
N LEU A 36 -14.22 8.01 1.32
CA LEU A 36 -13.98 7.33 2.59
C LEU A 36 -13.12 6.07 2.40
N ALA A 37 -13.40 5.26 1.37
CA ALA A 37 -12.60 4.11 1.02
C ALA A 37 -11.15 4.47 0.63
N MET A 38 -10.95 5.60 -0.07
CA MET A 38 -9.61 6.11 -0.40
C MET A 38 -8.81 6.47 0.86
N TYR A 39 -9.42 7.14 1.84
CA TYR A 39 -8.74 7.50 3.08
C TYR A 39 -8.34 6.27 3.91
N PHE A 40 -9.23 5.29 4.04
CA PHE A 40 -8.91 4.04 4.73
C PHE A 40 -7.82 3.24 4.02
N THR A 41 -7.82 3.19 2.72
CA THR A 41 -6.76 2.52 1.94
C THR A 41 -5.40 3.15 2.21
N GLY A 42 -5.30 4.46 2.29
CA GLY A 42 -4.06 5.16 2.63
C GLY A 42 -3.55 4.82 4.02
N ILE A 43 -4.43 4.76 5.02
CA ILE A 43 -4.08 4.37 6.39
C ILE A 43 -3.58 2.92 6.43
N ILE A 44 -4.28 2.00 5.76
CA ILE A 44 -3.90 0.58 5.69
C ILE A 44 -2.53 0.43 5.05
N ILE A 45 -2.29 1.11 3.92
CA ILE A 45 -0.99 1.10 3.24
C ILE A 45 0.10 1.67 4.16
N GLY A 46 -0.15 2.78 4.85
CA GLY A 46 0.80 3.40 5.76
C GLY A 46 1.19 2.48 6.91
N VAL A 47 0.22 1.86 7.58
CA VAL A 47 0.46 0.90 8.66
C VAL A 47 1.21 -0.33 8.15
N ALA A 48 0.77 -0.90 7.02
CA ALA A 48 1.44 -2.05 6.42
C ALA A 48 2.89 -1.73 6.01
N THR A 49 3.13 -0.55 5.45
CA THR A 49 4.48 -0.06 5.12
C THR A 49 5.36 0.01 6.35
N PHE A 50 4.85 0.56 7.44
CA PHE A 50 5.57 0.62 8.71
C PHE A 50 5.96 -0.77 9.21
N PHE A 51 5.05 -1.74 9.16
CA PHE A 51 5.35 -3.12 9.54
C PHE A 51 6.37 -3.78 8.61
N ILE A 52 6.27 -3.55 7.31
CA ILE A 52 7.23 -4.10 6.33
C ILE A 52 8.63 -3.58 6.63
N ILE A 53 8.81 -2.28 6.78
CA ILE A 53 10.11 -1.66 7.08
C ILE A 53 10.64 -2.16 8.43
N GLY A 54 9.79 -2.20 9.46
CA GLY A 54 10.13 -2.69 10.78
C GLY A 54 10.57 -4.16 10.78
N LEU A 55 9.95 -4.99 9.93
CA LEU A 55 10.31 -6.40 9.77
C LEU A 55 11.66 -6.59 9.07
N PHE A 56 11.96 -5.76 8.06
CA PHE A 56 13.24 -5.84 7.36
C PHE A 56 14.44 -5.53 8.26
N HIS A 57 14.27 -4.67 9.24
CA HIS A 57 15.34 -4.30 10.14
C HIS A 57 15.95 -5.49 10.92
N PRO A 58 15.19 -6.33 11.65
CA PRO A 58 15.73 -7.53 12.29
C PRO A 58 16.20 -8.59 11.28
N ILE A 59 15.60 -8.63 10.08
CA ILE A 59 16.03 -9.55 9.01
C ILE A 59 17.44 -9.20 8.56
N VAL A 60 17.75 -7.92 8.35
CA VAL A 60 19.09 -7.45 7.97
C VAL A 60 20.13 -7.81 9.04
N ILE A 61 19.83 -7.57 10.31
CA ILE A 61 20.73 -7.88 11.42
C ILE A 61 21.05 -9.37 11.47
N LYS A 62 20.03 -10.22 11.35
CA LYS A 62 20.21 -11.69 11.34
C LYS A 62 20.91 -12.17 10.07
N SER A 63 20.61 -11.60 8.93
CA SER A 63 21.24 -11.96 7.66
C SER A 63 22.73 -11.64 7.67
N GLU A 64 23.12 -10.50 8.22
CA GLU A 64 24.53 -10.16 8.42
C GLU A 64 25.19 -11.15 9.37
N TYR A 65 24.56 -11.49 10.48
CA TYR A 65 25.11 -12.42 11.46
C TYR A 65 25.38 -13.82 10.88
N TYR A 66 24.41 -14.39 10.15
CA TYR A 66 24.52 -15.77 9.62
C TYR A 66 25.27 -15.85 8.30
N PHE A 67 25.01 -14.97 7.36
CA PHE A 67 25.48 -15.03 5.98
C PHE A 67 26.49 -13.94 5.62
N GLY A 68 26.56 -12.88 6.41
CA GLY A 68 27.35 -11.69 6.10
C GLY A 68 26.83 -10.92 4.92
N VAL A 69 27.68 -10.05 4.38
CA VAL A 69 27.35 -9.18 3.25
C VAL A 69 27.08 -9.96 1.94
N ARG A 70 27.50 -11.21 1.85
CA ARG A 70 27.26 -12.04 0.65
C ARG A 70 25.78 -12.24 0.36
N CYS A 71 24.90 -12.04 1.33
CA CYS A 71 23.45 -12.17 1.22
C CYS A 71 22.79 -11.03 0.42
N TRP A 72 23.53 -10.00 0.01
CA TRP A 72 22.98 -8.86 -0.75
C TRP A 72 22.24 -9.27 -2.05
N TRP A 73 22.68 -10.36 -2.68
CA TRP A 73 22.05 -10.93 -3.87
C TRP A 73 20.60 -11.35 -3.66
N VAL A 74 20.32 -11.92 -2.48
CA VAL A 74 18.96 -12.37 -2.13
C VAL A 74 18.03 -11.17 -2.01
N PHE A 75 18.49 -10.09 -1.39
CA PHE A 75 17.72 -8.85 -1.28
C PHE A 75 17.52 -8.18 -2.63
N ALA A 76 18.55 -8.18 -3.49
CA ALA A 76 18.46 -7.63 -4.84
C ALA A 76 17.46 -8.42 -5.70
N LEU A 77 17.56 -9.76 -5.70
CA LEU A 77 16.64 -10.62 -6.45
C LEU A 77 15.20 -10.48 -5.95
N MET A 78 15.00 -10.52 -4.64
CA MET A 78 13.69 -10.35 -4.01
C MET A 78 13.08 -8.97 -4.34
N GLY A 79 13.89 -7.92 -4.32
CA GLY A 79 13.48 -6.58 -4.71
C GLY A 79 13.03 -6.49 -6.16
N VAL A 80 13.80 -7.05 -7.09
CA VAL A 80 13.46 -7.08 -8.53
C VAL A 80 12.17 -7.85 -8.77
N VAL A 81 12.03 -9.05 -8.18
CA VAL A 81 10.83 -9.89 -8.34
C VAL A 81 9.59 -9.20 -7.76
N ALA A 82 9.70 -8.57 -6.61
CA ALA A 82 8.59 -7.86 -5.98
C ALA A 82 8.14 -6.63 -6.79
N VAL A 83 9.09 -5.83 -7.29
CA VAL A 83 8.77 -4.67 -8.13
C VAL A 83 8.19 -5.11 -9.47
N ALA A 84 8.76 -6.12 -10.11
CA ALA A 84 8.20 -6.67 -11.34
C ALA A 84 6.79 -7.25 -11.11
N GLY A 85 6.59 -7.99 -10.02
CA GLY A 85 5.29 -8.54 -9.64
C GLY A 85 4.24 -7.45 -9.38
N SER A 86 4.63 -6.30 -8.84
CA SER A 86 3.71 -5.19 -8.61
C SER A 86 3.10 -4.63 -9.89
N LEU A 87 3.78 -4.75 -11.03
CA LEU A 87 3.30 -4.29 -12.33
C LEU A 87 2.20 -5.20 -12.91
N PHE A 88 2.15 -6.46 -12.50
CA PHE A 88 1.15 -7.43 -12.95
C PHE A 88 -0.10 -7.50 -12.07
N VAL A 89 -0.08 -6.84 -10.92
CA VAL A 89 -1.20 -6.86 -9.98
C VAL A 89 -2.11 -5.65 -10.22
N GLU A 90 -3.33 -5.89 -10.69
CA GLU A 90 -4.31 -4.85 -10.98
C GLU A 90 -4.86 -4.14 -9.72
N HIS A 91 -4.84 -4.81 -8.58
CA HIS A 91 -5.38 -4.28 -7.35
C HIS A 91 -4.39 -3.32 -6.68
N VAL A 92 -4.76 -2.04 -6.58
CA VAL A 92 -3.90 -0.94 -6.09
C VAL A 92 -3.25 -1.27 -4.74
N LEU A 93 -4.01 -1.82 -3.79
CA LEU A 93 -3.50 -2.17 -2.46
C LEU A 93 -2.34 -3.17 -2.54
N TRP A 94 -2.53 -4.29 -3.23
CA TRP A 94 -1.54 -5.35 -3.35
C TRP A 94 -0.34 -4.93 -4.19
N SER A 95 -0.58 -4.20 -5.28
CA SER A 95 0.48 -3.63 -6.10
C SER A 95 1.38 -2.70 -5.29
N THR A 96 0.78 -1.80 -4.49
CA THR A 96 1.53 -0.87 -3.63
C THR A 96 2.33 -1.60 -2.56
N LEU A 97 1.76 -2.61 -1.91
CA LEU A 97 2.46 -3.41 -0.89
C LEU A 97 3.66 -4.17 -1.49
N LEU A 98 3.51 -4.73 -2.68
CA LEU A 98 4.61 -5.38 -3.40
C LEU A 98 5.71 -4.39 -3.79
N ALA A 99 5.34 -3.20 -4.25
CA ALA A 99 6.30 -2.16 -4.58
C ALA A 99 7.07 -1.68 -3.34
N VAL A 100 6.40 -1.49 -2.21
CA VAL A 100 7.02 -1.14 -0.92
C VAL A 100 7.95 -2.25 -0.45
N TRP A 101 7.54 -3.50 -0.56
CA TRP A 101 8.38 -4.65 -0.23
C TRP A 101 9.65 -4.66 -1.08
N GLY A 102 9.53 -4.46 -2.38
CA GLY A 102 10.67 -4.38 -3.29
C GLY A 102 11.62 -3.23 -2.96
N ALA A 103 11.08 -2.03 -2.73
CA ALA A 103 11.86 -0.86 -2.33
C ALA A 103 12.59 -1.08 -0.99
N SER A 104 11.91 -1.70 -0.01
CA SER A 104 12.52 -2.05 1.28
C SER A 104 13.64 -3.07 1.12
N SER A 105 13.51 -4.01 0.19
CA SER A 105 14.56 -4.99 -0.13
C SER A 105 15.81 -4.31 -0.68
N PHE A 106 15.67 -3.35 -1.59
CA PHE A 106 16.81 -2.58 -2.11
C PHE A 106 17.45 -1.70 -1.05
N TRP A 107 16.65 -1.05 -0.21
CA TRP A 107 17.16 -0.26 0.92
C TRP A 107 17.95 -1.13 1.90
N SER A 108 17.50 -2.35 2.15
CA SER A 108 18.14 -3.31 3.05
C SER A 108 19.55 -3.72 2.59
N ILE A 109 19.87 -3.60 1.30
CA ILE A 109 21.24 -3.81 0.82
C ILE A 109 22.19 -2.79 1.43
N GLY A 110 21.82 -1.51 1.43
CA GLY A 110 22.60 -0.46 2.07
C GLY A 110 22.75 -0.70 3.59
N GLU A 111 21.65 -1.03 4.26
CA GLU A 111 21.67 -1.35 5.70
C GLU A 111 22.53 -2.56 6.04
N LEU A 112 22.61 -3.53 5.16
CA LEU A 112 23.46 -4.72 5.33
C LEU A 112 24.95 -4.34 5.40
N PHE A 113 25.39 -3.41 4.57
CA PHE A 113 26.76 -2.87 4.60
C PHE A 113 27.01 -2.02 5.85
N GLU A 114 26.04 -1.19 6.25
CA GLU A 114 26.12 -0.42 7.49
C GLU A 114 26.15 -1.33 8.73
N GLN A 115 25.35 -2.39 8.73
CA GLN A 115 25.37 -3.37 9.83
C GLN A 115 26.72 -4.06 9.96
N ARG A 116 27.38 -4.39 8.86
CA ARG A 116 28.75 -4.91 8.87
C ARG A 116 29.72 -3.94 9.54
N GLU A 117 29.62 -2.64 9.26
CA GLU A 117 30.43 -1.62 9.91
C GLU A 117 30.15 -1.55 11.42
N ARG A 118 28.90 -1.65 11.83
CA ARG A 118 28.50 -1.68 13.25
C ARG A 118 29.06 -2.89 13.97
N VAL A 119 29.05 -4.07 13.34
CA VAL A 119 29.67 -5.29 13.87
C VAL A 119 31.17 -5.15 13.95
N ARG A 120 31.82 -4.54 12.96
CA ARG A 120 33.25 -4.27 12.96
C ARG A 120 33.66 -3.32 14.09
N LYS A 121 32.83 -2.33 14.41
CA LYS A 121 33.03 -1.41 15.54
C LYS A 121 32.77 -2.03 16.92
N GLY A 122 32.27 -3.26 16.98
CA GLY A 122 31.98 -3.96 18.23
C GLY A 122 30.62 -3.64 18.86
N TRP A 123 29.72 -2.95 18.14
CA TRP A 123 28.39 -2.60 18.66
C TRP A 123 27.40 -3.79 18.64
N PHE A 124 27.67 -4.79 17.81
CA PHE A 124 26.88 -6.02 17.70
C PHE A 124 27.78 -7.25 17.78
N PRO A 125 27.27 -8.40 18.25
CA PRO A 125 28.04 -9.61 18.38
C PRO A 125 28.51 -10.14 17.02
N LYS A 126 29.80 -10.46 16.93
CA LYS A 126 30.41 -11.09 15.76
C LYS A 126 30.27 -12.61 15.89
N ARG A 127 29.99 -13.30 14.77
CA ARG A 127 30.01 -14.75 14.75
C ARG A 127 31.43 -15.27 14.89
N GLU A 128 31.68 -16.18 15.86
CA GLU A 128 33.01 -16.67 16.21
C GLU A 128 33.77 -17.36 15.06
N ASN A 129 33.07 -17.91 14.08
CA ASN A 129 33.67 -18.69 12.99
C ASN A 129 33.77 -17.89 11.65
N ARG A 130 33.85 -16.57 11.71
CA ARG A 130 33.99 -15.75 10.52
C ARG A 130 35.33 -15.02 10.56
N ASP A 131 36.28 -15.59 9.90
CA ASP A 131 37.54 -14.93 9.53
C ASP A 131 37.42 -14.19 8.20
#